data_fd3915978d64955060eaef72a284143a
#
_entry.id   fd3915978d64955060eaef72a284143a
#
_cell.length_a   1.000
_cell.length_b   1.000
_cell.length_c   1.000
_cell.angle_alpha   90.00
_cell.angle_beta   90.00
_cell.angle_gamma   90.00
#
_symmetry.space_group_name_H-M   'P 1'
#
loop_
_entity.id
_entity.type
_entity.pdbx_description
1 polymer ?
#
loop_
_entity_poly.entity_id
_entity_poly.type
_entity_poly.pdbx_seq_one_letter_code
_entity_poly.pdbx_strand_id
1 'polypeptide(L)'
;MTIAAKVIFFDIGATLATPVPGDPPGSITAFALLSWAVPMLEAAQRSGARLGIISNTGDLPGSAITPLLDNAGIKKFFENDLLIYSKDVGHSKATPEIFRLAAARAGYADEKDACLFVGEDAAERQTAVTAGLRSAAPPVFDFAKAD
;
A
#
# COMPACT_ATOMS: atom_id res chain seq x y z
N MET A 1 13.54 -13.08 8.44
CA MET A 1 12.64 -12.82 9.58
C MET A 1 11.19 -12.85 9.09
N THR A 2 10.34 -13.60 9.77
CA THR A 2 8.92 -13.71 9.41
C THR A 2 8.15 -12.54 10.02
N ILE A 3 7.31 -11.90 9.23
CA ILE A 3 6.50 -10.78 9.69
C ILE A 3 5.04 -11.22 9.78
N ALA A 4 4.43 -11.05 10.97
CA ALA A 4 3.02 -11.34 11.20
C ALA A 4 2.20 -10.05 11.11
N ALA A 5 1.12 -10.07 10.33
CA ALA A 5 0.20 -8.94 10.20
C ALA A 5 -1.20 -9.42 9.88
N LYS A 6 -2.21 -8.71 10.36
CA LYS A 6 -3.61 -8.95 10.00
C LYS A 6 -3.97 -8.22 8.72
N VAL A 7 -3.37 -7.07 8.49
CA VAL A 7 -3.57 -6.24 7.30
C VAL A 7 -2.21 -5.74 6.83
N ILE A 8 -1.98 -5.81 5.52
CA ILE A 8 -0.75 -5.31 4.91
C ILE A 8 -1.13 -4.26 3.88
N PHE A 9 -0.62 -3.05 4.08
CA PHE A 9 -0.76 -1.95 3.14
C PHE A 9 0.53 -1.79 2.36
N PHE A 10 0.43 -1.65 1.05
CA PHE A 10 1.59 -1.44 0.17
C PHE A 10 1.56 -0.03 -0.41
N ASP A 11 2.73 0.59 -0.51
CA ASP A 11 2.95 1.72 -1.40
C ASP A 11 2.99 1.20 -2.86
N ILE A 12 2.85 2.10 -3.84
CA ILE A 12 2.90 1.73 -5.25
C ILE A 12 4.28 2.01 -5.84
N GLY A 13 4.68 3.28 -5.93
CA GLY A 13 5.92 3.67 -6.59
C GLY A 13 7.15 3.09 -5.93
N ALA A 14 8.02 2.44 -6.68
CA ALA A 14 9.25 1.80 -6.23
C ALA A 14 9.05 0.69 -5.19
N THR A 15 7.79 0.36 -4.87
CA THR A 15 7.41 -0.75 -3.98
C THR A 15 6.78 -1.88 -4.78
N LEU A 16 5.83 -1.58 -5.63
CA LEU A 16 5.15 -2.54 -6.51
C LEU A 16 5.43 -2.26 -7.98
N ALA A 17 5.57 -1.00 -8.36
CA ALA A 17 5.61 -0.60 -9.76
C ALA A 17 6.37 0.70 -9.97
N THR A 18 6.78 0.92 -11.21
CA THR A 18 7.26 2.21 -11.67
C THR A 18 6.12 2.86 -12.46
N PRO A 19 5.65 4.06 -12.05
CA PRO A 19 4.64 4.77 -12.83
C PRO A 19 5.17 5.17 -14.19
N VAL A 20 4.38 4.95 -15.25
CA VAL A 20 4.72 5.37 -16.61
C VAL A 20 4.09 6.73 -16.85
N PRO A 21 4.91 7.79 -17.09
CA PRO A 21 4.37 9.13 -17.29
C PRO A 21 3.48 9.21 -18.52
N GLY A 22 2.46 10.05 -18.44
CA GLY A 22 1.55 10.31 -19.53
C GLY A 22 1.60 11.75 -20.01
N ASP A 23 0.62 12.13 -20.81
CA ASP A 23 0.40 13.46 -21.32
C ASP A 23 -1.05 13.86 -20.98
N PRO A 24 -1.28 14.98 -20.26
CA PRO A 24 -0.33 16.04 -19.85
C PRO A 24 0.62 15.62 -18.73
N PRO A 25 1.68 16.42 -18.48
CA PRO A 25 2.60 16.16 -17.38
C PRO A 25 1.87 15.99 -16.05
N GLY A 26 2.31 15.00 -15.23
CA GLY A 26 1.66 14.65 -13.98
C GLY A 26 0.63 13.55 -14.10
N SER A 27 0.21 13.19 -15.32
CA SER A 27 -0.64 12.02 -15.54
C SER A 27 0.19 10.74 -15.60
N ILE A 28 -0.47 9.60 -15.37
CA ILE A 28 0.13 8.29 -15.42
C ILE A 28 -0.68 7.44 -16.39
N THR A 29 0.00 6.76 -17.32
CA THR A 29 -0.68 5.91 -18.32
C THR A 29 -0.72 4.44 -17.92
N ALA A 30 0.24 3.98 -17.08
CA ALA A 30 0.34 2.59 -16.68
C ALA A 30 1.24 2.45 -15.45
N PHE A 31 1.18 1.28 -14.82
CA PHE A 31 2.16 0.85 -13.83
C PHE A 31 2.98 -0.30 -14.40
N ALA A 32 4.29 -0.09 -14.52
CA ALA A 32 5.22 -1.15 -14.91
C ALA A 32 5.64 -1.90 -13.64
N LEU A 33 5.17 -3.14 -13.46
CA LEU A 33 5.41 -3.90 -12.23
C LEU A 33 6.89 -4.19 -12.04
N LEU A 34 7.36 -4.05 -10.80
CA LEU A 34 8.69 -4.51 -10.39
C LEU A 34 8.69 -6.04 -10.38
N SER A 35 9.87 -6.64 -10.59
CA SER A 35 9.99 -8.09 -10.71
C SER A 35 9.50 -8.86 -9.48
N TRP A 36 9.58 -8.25 -8.30
CA TRP A 36 9.16 -8.87 -7.05
C TRP A 36 7.68 -8.61 -6.69
N ALA A 37 6.96 -7.74 -7.44
CA ALA A 37 5.63 -7.30 -7.02
C ALA A 37 4.65 -8.46 -6.88
N VAL A 38 4.46 -9.25 -7.93
CA VAL A 38 3.49 -10.36 -7.90
C VAL A 38 3.91 -11.45 -6.91
N PRO A 39 5.17 -11.92 -6.89
CA PRO A 39 5.58 -12.88 -5.86
C PRO A 39 5.37 -12.38 -4.43
N MET A 40 5.64 -11.11 -4.16
CA MET A 40 5.42 -10.51 -2.84
C MET A 40 3.93 -10.48 -2.49
N LEU A 41 3.08 -10.04 -3.42
CA LEU A 41 1.63 -9.97 -3.20
C LEU A 41 1.04 -11.38 -3.00
N GLU A 42 1.51 -12.35 -3.77
CA GLU A 42 1.08 -13.74 -3.59
C GLU A 42 1.48 -14.31 -2.23
N ALA A 43 2.70 -14.02 -1.78
CA ALA A 43 3.15 -14.43 -0.45
C ALA A 43 2.29 -13.79 0.65
N ALA A 44 2.00 -12.50 0.52
CA ALA A 44 1.13 -11.79 1.46
C ALA A 44 -0.29 -12.38 1.46
N GLN A 45 -0.83 -12.67 0.29
CA GLN A 45 -2.16 -13.26 0.17
C GLN A 45 -2.22 -14.65 0.81
N ARG A 46 -1.20 -15.47 0.61
CA ARG A 46 -1.13 -16.81 1.22
C ARG A 46 -1.04 -16.77 2.75
N SER A 47 -0.57 -15.67 3.31
CA SER A 47 -0.53 -15.52 4.77
C SER A 47 -1.92 -15.38 5.38
N GLY A 48 -2.93 -15.07 4.59
CA GLY A 48 -4.29 -14.82 5.06
C GLY A 48 -4.54 -13.38 5.47
N ALA A 49 -3.53 -12.49 5.39
CA ALA A 49 -3.71 -11.09 5.68
C ALA A 49 -4.60 -10.41 4.63
N ARG A 50 -5.34 -9.40 5.06
CA ARG A 50 -6.08 -8.53 4.15
C ARG A 50 -5.09 -7.54 3.54
N LEU A 51 -5.22 -7.24 2.25
CA LEU A 51 -4.26 -6.40 1.54
C LEU A 51 -4.91 -5.09 1.10
N GLY A 52 -4.14 -4.00 1.20
CA GLY A 52 -4.56 -2.67 0.80
C GLY A 52 -3.41 -1.87 0.21
N ILE A 53 -3.73 -0.64 -0.18
CA ILE A 53 -2.79 0.34 -0.74
C ILE A 53 -2.86 1.61 0.08
N ILE A 54 -1.71 2.21 0.37
CA ILE A 54 -1.61 3.60 0.82
C ILE A 54 -0.64 4.31 -0.11
N SER A 55 -1.13 5.24 -0.90
CA SER A 55 -0.32 5.89 -1.94
C SER A 55 -0.52 7.40 -1.97
N ASN A 56 0.59 8.11 -2.13
CA ASN A 56 0.56 9.53 -2.48
C ASN A 56 0.30 9.63 -3.97
N THR A 57 -0.82 10.24 -4.35
CA THR A 57 -1.26 10.32 -5.74
C THR A 57 -1.22 11.73 -6.31
N GLY A 58 -0.72 12.71 -5.54
CA GLY A 58 -0.70 14.11 -5.96
C GLY A 58 -2.12 14.61 -6.22
N ASP A 59 -2.36 15.12 -7.42
CA ASP A 59 -3.68 15.60 -7.81
C ASP A 59 -4.56 14.52 -8.45
N LEU A 60 -4.06 13.28 -8.57
CA LEU A 60 -4.80 12.20 -9.20
C LEU A 60 -5.75 11.54 -8.21
N PRO A 61 -7.05 11.47 -8.53
CA PRO A 61 -8.01 10.76 -7.68
C PRO A 61 -7.87 9.25 -7.84
N GLY A 62 -8.43 8.51 -6.89
CA GLY A 62 -8.42 7.04 -6.93
C GLY A 62 -9.06 6.48 -8.20
N SER A 63 -10.06 7.19 -8.75
CA SER A 63 -10.69 6.79 -10.02
C SER A 63 -9.74 6.78 -11.21
N ALA A 64 -8.61 7.53 -11.12
CA ALA A 64 -7.57 7.50 -12.15
C ALA A 64 -6.51 6.42 -11.88
N ILE A 65 -6.34 6.00 -10.63
CA ILE A 65 -5.29 5.07 -10.21
C ILE A 65 -5.78 3.61 -10.22
N THR A 66 -6.96 3.36 -9.68
CA THR A 66 -7.50 1.99 -9.55
C THR A 66 -7.57 1.25 -10.89
N PRO A 67 -8.01 1.85 -12.01
CA PRO A 67 -7.98 1.16 -13.31
C PRO A 67 -6.58 0.77 -13.76
N LEU A 68 -5.54 1.54 -13.38
CA LEU A 68 -4.16 1.22 -13.73
C LEU A 68 -3.65 0.01 -12.95
N LEU A 69 -4.08 -0.17 -11.70
CA LEU A 69 -3.79 -1.38 -10.92
C LEU A 69 -4.46 -2.60 -11.55
N ASP A 70 -5.69 -2.42 -12.04
CA ASP A 70 -6.43 -3.49 -12.70
C ASP A 70 -5.75 -3.89 -14.03
N ASN A 71 -5.36 -2.91 -14.83
CA ASN A 71 -4.65 -3.15 -16.09
C ASN A 71 -3.29 -3.84 -15.87
N ALA A 72 -2.63 -3.55 -14.74
CA ALA A 72 -1.37 -4.20 -14.37
C ALA A 72 -1.59 -5.62 -13.81
N GLY A 73 -2.83 -6.02 -13.56
CA GLY A 73 -3.17 -7.36 -13.09
C GLY A 73 -3.04 -7.54 -11.58
N ILE A 74 -2.90 -6.48 -10.79
CA ILE A 74 -2.70 -6.59 -9.34
C ILE A 74 -3.88 -6.10 -8.50
N LYS A 75 -4.87 -5.44 -9.08
CA LYS A 75 -6.03 -4.95 -8.31
C LYS A 75 -6.72 -6.07 -7.52
N LYS A 76 -6.74 -7.28 -8.07
CA LYS A 76 -7.39 -8.44 -7.48
C LYS A 76 -6.86 -8.84 -6.09
N PHE A 77 -5.65 -8.40 -5.75
CA PHE A 77 -5.06 -8.70 -4.42
C PHE A 77 -5.63 -7.85 -3.32
N PHE A 78 -6.23 -6.69 -3.64
CA PHE A 78 -6.59 -5.67 -2.65
C PHE A 78 -8.09 -5.61 -2.41
N GLU A 79 -8.48 -5.31 -1.16
CA GLU A 79 -9.87 -4.99 -0.84
C GLU A 79 -10.17 -3.57 -1.29
N ASN A 80 -11.33 -3.36 -1.90
CA ASN A 80 -11.72 -2.05 -2.42
C ASN A 80 -11.72 -0.97 -1.34
N ASP A 81 -12.18 -1.30 -0.13
CA ASP A 81 -12.24 -0.36 0.99
C ASP A 81 -10.85 0.00 1.54
N LEU A 82 -9.83 -0.75 1.16
CA LEU A 82 -8.45 -0.55 1.61
C LEU A 82 -7.55 0.05 0.52
N LEU A 83 -8.12 0.56 -0.56
CA LEU A 83 -7.42 1.36 -1.55
C LEU A 83 -7.44 2.82 -1.10
N ILE A 84 -6.34 3.26 -0.47
CA ILE A 84 -6.29 4.56 0.20
C ILE A 84 -5.33 5.46 -0.55
N TYR A 85 -5.88 6.50 -1.14
CA TYR A 85 -5.14 7.44 -1.98
C TYR A 85 -5.17 8.84 -1.36
N SER A 86 -4.03 9.51 -1.36
CA SER A 86 -3.89 10.83 -0.69
C SER A 86 -4.88 11.86 -1.19
N LYS A 87 -5.15 11.91 -2.50
CA LYS A 87 -6.09 12.86 -3.07
C LYS A 87 -7.51 12.67 -2.55
N ASP A 88 -7.93 11.40 -2.43
CA ASP A 88 -9.29 11.07 -2.00
C ASP A 88 -9.53 11.38 -0.52
N VAL A 89 -8.53 11.13 0.32
CA VAL A 89 -8.70 11.24 1.78
C VAL A 89 -8.20 12.57 2.35
N GLY A 90 -7.52 13.39 1.54
CA GLY A 90 -7.04 14.70 1.98
C GLY A 90 -5.81 14.68 2.88
N HIS A 91 -5.10 13.57 2.94
CA HIS A 91 -3.87 13.41 3.73
C HIS A 91 -2.81 12.70 2.90
N SER A 92 -1.55 13.15 3.00
CA SER A 92 -0.42 12.48 2.38
C SER A 92 0.32 11.60 3.40
N LYS A 93 1.27 10.79 2.92
CA LYS A 93 2.12 9.98 3.79
C LYS A 93 3.21 10.78 4.51
N ALA A 94 3.18 12.12 4.39
CA ALA A 94 4.08 12.99 5.13
C ALA A 94 3.69 13.13 6.61
N THR A 95 2.43 12.82 6.96
CA THR A 95 1.91 12.91 8.32
C THR A 95 1.23 11.60 8.72
N PRO A 96 1.08 11.33 10.04
CA PRO A 96 0.52 10.05 10.50
C PRO A 96 -0.96 9.80 10.16
N GLU A 97 -1.72 10.85 9.82
CA GLU A 97 -3.18 10.76 9.69
C GLU A 97 -3.64 9.72 8.67
N ILE A 98 -2.96 9.65 7.50
CA ILE A 98 -3.36 8.69 6.46
C ILE A 98 -3.19 7.24 6.95
N PHE A 99 -2.13 6.98 7.72
CA PHE A 99 -1.88 5.64 8.28
C PHE A 99 -2.90 5.29 9.37
N ARG A 100 -3.26 6.25 10.23
CA ARG A 100 -4.31 6.05 11.24
C ARG A 100 -5.66 5.79 10.59
N LEU A 101 -5.98 6.54 9.55
CA LEU A 101 -7.20 6.35 8.77
C LEU A 101 -7.25 4.96 8.15
N ALA A 102 -6.12 4.52 7.57
CA ALA A 102 -6.02 3.20 6.96
C ALA A 102 -6.28 2.08 7.98
N ALA A 103 -5.64 2.15 9.14
CA ALA A 103 -5.83 1.16 10.20
C ALA A 103 -7.29 1.16 10.69
N ALA A 104 -7.88 2.33 10.88
CA ALA A 104 -9.27 2.45 11.32
C ALA A 104 -10.23 1.86 10.28
N ARG A 105 -9.99 2.12 9.00
CA ARG A 105 -10.82 1.59 7.92
C ARG A 105 -10.77 0.06 7.85
N ALA A 106 -9.63 -0.51 8.22
CA ALA A 106 -9.49 -1.96 8.29
C ALA A 106 -10.05 -2.57 9.59
N GLY A 107 -10.50 -1.72 10.55
CA GLY A 107 -11.05 -2.20 11.82
C GLY A 107 -10.03 -2.30 12.95
N TYR A 108 -8.87 -1.69 12.80
CA TYR A 108 -7.77 -1.79 13.78
C TYR A 108 -7.37 -0.44 14.38
N ALA A 109 -8.34 0.47 14.57
CA ALA A 109 -8.08 1.77 15.18
C ALA A 109 -7.43 1.66 16.57
N ASP A 110 -7.80 0.63 17.32
CA ASP A 110 -7.30 0.39 18.69
C ASP A 110 -6.18 -0.64 18.75
N GLU A 111 -5.76 -1.20 17.60
CA GLU A 111 -4.72 -2.21 17.50
C GLU A 111 -3.94 -1.99 16.21
N LYS A 112 -3.34 -0.81 16.08
CA LYS A 112 -2.70 -0.38 14.83
C LYS A 112 -1.47 -1.21 14.47
N ASP A 113 -0.82 -1.84 15.47
CA ASP A 113 0.32 -2.72 15.25
C ASP A 113 -0.06 -4.06 14.61
N ALA A 114 -1.36 -4.36 14.45
CA ALA A 114 -1.83 -5.46 13.62
C ALA A 114 -1.67 -5.15 12.12
N CYS A 115 -1.41 -3.90 11.76
CA CYS A 115 -1.23 -3.43 10.39
C CYS A 115 0.26 -3.24 10.08
N LEU A 116 0.66 -3.67 8.89
CA LEU A 116 2.02 -3.49 8.37
C LEU A 116 1.96 -2.58 7.14
N PHE A 117 2.85 -1.60 7.06
CA PHE A 117 3.07 -0.81 5.86
C PHE A 117 4.36 -1.24 5.18
N VAL A 118 4.27 -1.64 3.92
CA VAL A 118 5.43 -1.98 3.09
C VAL A 118 5.65 -0.86 2.10
N GLY A 119 6.77 -0.15 2.23
CA GLY A 119 7.09 0.98 1.38
C GLY A 119 8.59 1.20 1.28
N GLU A 120 9.05 1.69 0.11
CA GLU A 120 10.48 1.88 -0.13
C GLU A 120 11.06 3.12 0.56
N ASP A 121 10.25 4.13 0.83
CA ASP A 121 10.70 5.40 1.41
C ASP A 121 10.84 5.28 2.93
N ALA A 122 12.06 5.50 3.44
CA ALA A 122 12.34 5.34 4.86
C ALA A 122 11.59 6.36 5.73
N ALA A 123 11.39 7.59 5.23
CA ALA A 123 10.67 8.62 5.97
C ALA A 123 9.20 8.26 6.10
N GLU A 124 8.59 7.72 5.05
CA GLU A 124 7.20 7.26 5.09
C GLU A 124 7.03 6.05 6.01
N ARG A 125 8.00 5.12 6.02
CA ARG A 125 7.97 3.99 6.96
C ARG A 125 8.04 4.50 8.41
N GLN A 126 8.86 5.51 8.69
CA GLN A 126 8.93 6.09 10.04
C GLN A 126 7.62 6.78 10.41
N THR A 127 6.98 7.46 9.47
CA THR A 127 5.67 8.09 9.71
C THR A 127 4.61 7.04 10.04
N ALA A 128 4.64 5.89 9.34
CA ALA A 128 3.75 4.78 9.64
C ALA A 128 3.95 4.26 11.07
N VAL A 129 5.20 4.12 11.51
CA VAL A 129 5.53 3.70 12.87
C VAL A 129 5.05 4.74 13.89
N THR A 130 5.23 6.02 13.61
CA THR A 130 4.71 7.09 14.47
C THR A 130 3.19 7.01 14.60
N ALA A 131 2.49 6.58 13.55
CA ALA A 131 1.05 6.39 13.57
C ALA A 131 0.60 5.17 14.39
N GLY A 132 1.51 4.24 14.67
CA GLY A 132 1.24 3.03 15.43
C GLY A 132 1.30 1.74 14.61
N LEU A 133 1.50 1.83 13.29
CA LEU A 133 1.68 0.66 12.45
C LEU A 133 3.09 0.11 12.58
N ARG A 134 3.31 -1.11 12.08
CA ARG A 134 4.66 -1.59 11.80
C ARG A 134 4.99 -1.29 10.35
N SER A 135 6.27 -1.34 10.00
CA SER A 135 6.68 -1.08 8.62
C SER A 135 7.83 -1.99 8.21
N ALA A 136 7.98 -2.17 6.90
CA ALA A 136 9.08 -2.93 6.31
C ALA A 136 9.42 -2.37 4.93
N ALA A 137 10.68 -2.55 4.52
CA ALA A 137 11.13 -2.19 3.18
C ALA A 137 10.88 -3.34 2.22
N PRO A 138 10.43 -3.07 0.96
CA PRO A 138 10.28 -4.12 -0.03
C PRO A 138 11.64 -4.61 -0.57
N PRO A 139 11.74 -5.84 -1.09
CA PRO A 139 10.68 -6.84 -1.10
C PRO A 139 10.62 -7.65 0.21
N VAL A 140 9.41 -8.11 0.54
CA VAL A 140 9.15 -8.99 1.68
C VAL A 140 8.40 -10.21 1.16
N PHE A 141 8.88 -11.40 1.48
CA PHE A 141 8.25 -12.65 1.01
C PHE A 141 7.88 -13.57 2.18
N ASP A 142 8.39 -13.31 3.38
CA ASP A 142 8.22 -14.19 4.53
C ASP A 142 7.20 -13.57 5.48
N PHE A 143 5.94 -13.87 5.23
CA PHE A 143 4.81 -13.43 6.06
C PHE A 143 4.31 -14.62 6.88
N ALA A 144 4.15 -14.42 8.20
CA ALA A 144 3.53 -15.39 9.07
C ALA A 144 2.05 -15.53 8.75
N LYS A 145 1.48 -16.71 9.01
CA LYS A 145 0.05 -16.91 8.87
C LYS A 145 -0.70 -15.94 9.77
N ALA A 146 -1.69 -15.25 9.22
CA ALA A 146 -2.62 -14.41 9.98
C ALA A 146 -3.70 -15.30 10.57
N ASP A 147 -3.91 -15.20 11.89
CA ASP A 147 -4.94 -15.99 12.59
C ASP A 147 -6.27 -15.23 12.68
#